data_5ac36a757d15a06ecf2ac3e69f430150
#
_entry.id   5ac36a757d15a06ecf2ac3e69f430150
#
_cell.length_a   1.000
_cell.length_b   1.000
_cell.length_c   1.000
_cell.angle_alpha   90.00
_cell.angle_beta   90.00
_cell.angle_gamma   90.00
#
_symmetry.space_group_name_H-M   'P 1'
#
loop_
_entity.id
_entity.type
_entity.pdbx_description
1 polymer ?
#
loop_
_entity_poly.entity_id
_entity_poly.type
_entity_poly.pdbx_seq_one_letter_code
_entity_poly.pdbx_strand_id
1 'polypeptide(L)'
;MRQLVSSMREFTFVIEYDAGTDPVMDVCIEHPSVLAHSLDGFVTGDRFWRIERISGPEPALEAIETVRFDGTKCGESVTEHDCEAARYHDVLERDEGELVLYTYLEDITRCESIHTLAGKHLPSGLVFETRREGSRHHWRVLMRSDANVGVLYDEIGARLRDGLTFRMGHLRDADGWRRDAFATLSMPDEQRTALEAAVAGGYYETPRETTLDAIADDLSIPRSTLSYRLRRAETTLARRFVGEDGDRWLR
;
A
#
# COMPACT_ATOMS: atom_id res chain seq x y z
N MET A 1 3.88 -34.54 10.62
CA MET A 1 4.07 -33.12 10.33
C MET A 1 2.78 -32.40 10.74
N ARG A 2 2.76 -31.71 11.88
CA ARG A 2 1.59 -30.95 12.32
C ARG A 2 1.50 -29.68 11.46
N GLN A 3 0.47 -29.60 10.66
CA GLN A 3 0.08 -28.37 10.01
C GLN A 3 -0.46 -27.42 11.11
N LEU A 4 0.40 -26.52 11.59
CA LEU A 4 -0.04 -25.44 12.45
C LEU A 4 -0.86 -24.50 11.57
N VAL A 5 -2.16 -24.64 11.60
CA VAL A 5 -3.08 -23.60 11.09
C VAL A 5 -3.02 -22.46 12.12
N SER A 6 -1.99 -21.63 12.02
CA SER A 6 -1.95 -20.37 12.73
C SER A 6 -2.72 -19.39 11.86
N SER A 7 -3.85 -18.86 12.35
CA SER A 7 -4.48 -17.70 11.75
C SER A 7 -3.51 -16.52 11.90
N MET A 8 -3.19 -15.84 10.79
CA MET A 8 -2.45 -14.59 10.86
C MET A 8 -3.29 -13.57 11.64
N ARG A 9 -2.61 -12.71 12.38
CA ARG A 9 -3.22 -11.59 13.10
C ARG A 9 -2.94 -10.30 12.35
N GLU A 10 -3.86 -9.36 12.40
CA GLU A 10 -3.65 -8.00 11.90
C GLU A 10 -3.83 -6.97 13.02
N PHE A 11 -2.96 -6.00 13.04
CA PHE A 11 -3.02 -4.82 13.90
C PHE A 11 -3.08 -3.58 13.03
N THR A 12 -4.11 -2.76 13.20
CA THR A 12 -4.27 -1.50 12.47
C THR A 12 -4.20 -0.31 13.41
N PHE A 13 -3.63 0.77 12.92
CA PHE A 13 -3.57 2.06 13.60
C PHE A 13 -3.34 3.19 12.60
N VAL A 14 -3.48 4.41 13.07
CA VAL A 14 -3.22 5.63 12.29
C VAL A 14 -2.23 6.49 13.05
N ILE A 15 -1.28 7.07 12.33
CA ILE A 15 -0.48 8.20 12.81
C ILE A 15 -0.98 9.44 12.07
N GLU A 16 -1.45 10.44 12.81
CA GLU A 16 -1.80 11.74 12.28
C GLU A 16 -0.59 12.66 12.40
N TYR A 17 -0.33 13.45 11.37
CA TYR A 17 0.81 14.36 11.26
C TYR A 17 0.34 15.81 11.21
N ASP A 18 0.92 16.65 12.03
CA ASP A 18 0.80 18.09 11.88
C ASP A 18 1.66 18.57 10.71
N ALA A 19 1.22 19.64 10.05
CA ALA A 19 1.98 20.24 8.95
C ALA A 19 3.38 20.68 9.42
N GLY A 20 4.40 20.45 8.59
CA GLY A 20 5.80 20.75 8.86
C GLY A 20 6.55 19.66 9.63
N THR A 21 5.92 18.51 9.93
CA THR A 21 6.57 17.43 10.67
C THR A 21 7.18 16.35 9.79
N ASP A 22 6.66 16.14 8.59
CA ASP A 22 7.17 15.15 7.65
C ASP A 22 7.01 15.66 6.21
N PRO A 23 8.09 15.72 5.41
CA PRO A 23 8.04 16.33 4.08
C PRO A 23 7.10 15.61 3.09
N VAL A 24 6.92 14.28 3.19
CA VAL A 24 6.00 13.54 2.33
C VAL A 24 4.56 13.78 2.77
N MET A 25 4.32 13.80 4.09
CA MET A 25 2.99 14.08 4.63
C MET A 25 2.58 15.53 4.35
N ASP A 26 3.54 16.48 4.34
CA ASP A 26 3.27 17.87 3.97
C ASP A 26 2.69 17.98 2.56
N VAL A 27 3.27 17.25 1.58
CA VAL A 27 2.71 17.18 0.23
C VAL A 27 1.32 16.57 0.24
N CYS A 28 1.07 15.52 1.02
CA CYS A 28 -0.25 14.92 1.13
C CYS A 28 -1.28 15.86 1.78
N ILE A 29 -0.86 16.68 2.74
CA ILE A 29 -1.70 17.71 3.39
C ILE A 29 -2.04 18.84 2.41
N GLU A 30 -1.05 19.32 1.67
CA GLU A 30 -1.23 20.39 0.65
C GLU A 30 -2.06 19.92 -0.54
N HIS A 31 -2.01 18.63 -0.86
CA HIS A 31 -2.71 18.00 -1.98
C HIS A 31 -3.61 16.84 -1.50
N PRO A 32 -4.81 17.12 -0.96
CA PRO A 32 -5.69 16.08 -0.39
C PRO A 32 -6.16 14.99 -1.35
N SER A 33 -6.00 15.20 -2.66
CA SER A 33 -6.27 14.19 -3.69
C SER A 33 -5.14 13.17 -3.88
N VAL A 34 -3.98 13.41 -3.24
CA VAL A 34 -2.88 12.43 -3.24
C VAL A 34 -3.25 11.24 -2.38
N LEU A 35 -3.04 10.06 -2.95
CA LEU A 35 -3.21 8.80 -2.27
C LEU A 35 -1.97 7.94 -2.50
N ALA A 36 -1.28 7.55 -1.43
CA ALA A 36 -0.15 6.65 -1.52
C ALA A 36 -0.44 5.34 -0.78
N HIS A 37 -0.22 4.22 -1.46
CA HIS A 37 -0.32 2.88 -0.90
C HIS A 37 1.04 2.21 -0.93
N SER A 38 1.45 1.58 0.16
CA SER A 38 2.67 0.79 0.16
C SER A 38 2.48 -0.61 0.70
N LEU A 39 3.35 -1.50 0.24
CA LEU A 39 3.60 -2.81 0.80
C LEU A 39 5.08 -2.89 1.17
N ASP A 40 5.35 -3.19 2.43
CA ASP A 40 6.70 -3.21 2.97
C ASP A 40 6.99 -4.55 3.66
N GLY A 41 8.25 -4.98 3.61
CA GLY A 41 8.67 -6.20 4.29
C GLY A 41 10.16 -6.20 4.63
N PHE A 42 10.52 -6.93 5.69
CA PHE A 42 11.91 -7.12 6.05
C PHE A 42 12.60 -8.12 5.10
N VAL A 43 13.83 -7.80 4.70
CA VAL A 43 14.77 -8.75 4.09
C VAL A 43 15.53 -9.47 5.20
N THR A 44 16.07 -8.68 6.14
CA THR A 44 16.77 -9.09 7.35
C THR A 44 16.37 -8.18 8.50
N GLY A 45 16.86 -8.42 9.71
CA GLY A 45 16.51 -7.58 10.87
C GLY A 45 16.94 -6.10 10.75
N ASP A 46 17.85 -5.78 9.84
CA ASP A 46 18.43 -4.46 9.62
C ASP A 46 18.15 -3.88 8.22
N ARG A 47 17.35 -4.57 7.42
CA ARG A 47 17.04 -4.19 6.04
C ARG A 47 15.60 -4.43 5.71
N PHE A 48 14.98 -3.49 4.98
CA PHE A 48 13.65 -3.69 4.45
C PHE A 48 13.48 -3.11 3.05
N TRP A 49 12.45 -3.56 2.36
CA TRP A 49 12.02 -3.06 1.06
C TRP A 49 10.60 -2.53 1.16
N ARG A 50 10.29 -1.59 0.26
CA ARG A 50 8.95 -1.03 0.06
C ARG A 50 8.67 -0.90 -1.43
N ILE A 51 7.46 -1.26 -1.84
CA ILE A 51 6.88 -0.81 -3.10
C ILE A 51 5.74 0.14 -2.74
N GLU A 52 5.80 1.35 -3.24
CA GLU A 52 4.84 2.43 -2.97
C GLU A 52 4.24 2.89 -4.28
N ARG A 53 2.90 2.84 -4.40
CA ARG A 53 2.12 3.38 -5.51
C ARG A 53 1.47 4.67 -5.04
N ILE A 54 1.69 5.74 -5.76
CA ILE A 54 1.22 7.08 -5.43
C ILE A 54 0.41 7.60 -6.60
N SER A 55 -0.82 8.03 -6.35
CA SER A 55 -1.70 8.67 -7.33
C SER A 55 -2.01 10.11 -6.90
N GLY A 56 -2.10 11.02 -7.86
CA GLY A 56 -2.37 12.42 -7.57
C GLY A 56 -2.03 13.35 -8.73
N PRO A 57 -2.19 14.67 -8.56
CA PRO A 57 -1.81 15.64 -9.56
C PRO A 57 -0.29 15.68 -9.77
N GLU A 58 0.13 15.92 -11.01
CA GLU A 58 1.54 15.89 -11.41
C GLU A 58 2.48 16.73 -10.52
N PRO A 59 2.13 17.97 -10.12
CA PRO A 59 2.99 18.75 -9.23
C PRO A 59 3.23 18.10 -7.86
N ALA A 60 2.24 17.36 -7.34
CA ALA A 60 2.39 16.65 -6.08
C ALA A 60 3.25 15.39 -6.23
N LEU A 61 3.12 14.68 -7.35
CA LEU A 61 3.97 13.53 -7.65
C LEU A 61 5.44 13.94 -7.80
N GLU A 62 5.73 15.03 -8.52
CA GLU A 62 7.07 15.62 -8.64
C GLU A 62 7.64 16.04 -7.27
N ALA A 63 6.81 16.65 -6.42
CA ALA A 63 7.23 17.05 -5.08
C ALA A 63 7.57 15.84 -4.21
N ILE A 64 6.74 14.78 -4.23
CA ILE A 64 7.02 13.54 -3.49
C ILE A 64 8.29 12.87 -4.00
N GLU A 65 8.45 12.77 -5.32
CA GLU A 65 9.67 12.23 -5.93
C GLU A 65 10.91 13.00 -5.47
N THR A 66 10.86 14.33 -5.54
CA THR A 66 11.95 15.20 -5.06
C THR A 66 12.28 14.93 -3.59
N VAL A 67 11.27 14.86 -2.72
CA VAL A 67 11.46 14.57 -1.29
C VAL A 67 12.05 13.19 -1.06
N ARG A 68 11.59 12.18 -1.80
CA ARG A 68 12.08 10.79 -1.68
C ARG A 68 13.55 10.67 -2.10
N PHE A 69 13.96 11.37 -3.15
CA PHE A 69 15.33 11.36 -3.66
C PHE A 69 16.26 12.36 -2.93
N ASP A 70 15.73 13.23 -2.06
CA ASP A 70 16.53 14.07 -1.17
C ASP A 70 17.16 13.19 -0.07
N GLY A 71 18.45 12.88 -0.24
CA GLY A 71 19.19 12.05 0.72
C GLY A 71 19.41 12.69 2.09
N THR A 72 19.07 13.97 2.28
CA THR A 72 19.37 14.71 3.50
C THR A 72 18.35 14.51 4.62
N LYS A 73 17.13 14.08 4.30
CA LYS A 73 16.03 13.92 5.27
C LYS A 73 15.50 12.49 5.31
N CYS A 74 15.32 11.96 6.49
CA CYS A 74 14.64 10.69 6.71
C CYS A 74 13.19 10.91 7.14
N GLY A 75 12.23 10.59 6.27
CA GLY A 75 10.81 10.57 6.61
C GLY A 75 10.34 9.27 7.30
N GLU A 76 11.25 8.42 7.76
CA GLU A 76 10.87 7.14 8.38
C GLU A 76 10.82 7.20 9.91
N SER A 77 11.60 8.08 10.56
CA SER A 77 11.63 8.18 12.01
C SER A 77 10.34 8.81 12.56
N VAL A 78 9.75 8.13 13.53
CA VAL A 78 8.56 8.63 14.25
C VAL A 78 8.88 9.17 15.65
N THR A 79 10.15 9.17 16.02
CA THR A 79 10.67 9.69 17.29
C THR A 79 11.61 10.88 17.05
N GLU A 80 12.11 11.49 18.10
CA GLU A 80 13.11 12.60 18.02
C GLU A 80 14.48 12.16 17.51
N HIS A 81 14.71 10.85 17.31
CA HIS A 81 15.99 10.36 16.84
C HIS A 81 16.16 10.57 15.34
N ASP A 82 17.31 11.12 14.97
CA ASP A 82 17.74 11.20 13.56
C ASP A 82 17.92 9.81 12.98
N CYS A 83 17.50 9.66 11.73
CA CYS A 83 17.65 8.40 10.99
C CYS A 83 18.93 8.44 10.15
N GLU A 84 19.81 7.48 10.41
CA GLU A 84 21.07 7.30 9.66
C GLU A 84 21.01 6.11 8.68
N ALA A 85 19.83 5.56 8.41
CA ALA A 85 19.67 4.45 7.47
C ALA A 85 20.05 4.85 6.04
N ALA A 86 20.81 4.00 5.36
CA ALA A 86 21.08 4.16 3.95
C ALA A 86 19.82 3.84 3.13
N ARG A 87 19.51 4.70 2.16
CA ARG A 87 18.26 4.63 1.36
C ARG A 87 18.58 4.62 -0.12
N TYR A 88 17.91 3.72 -0.81
CA TYR A 88 17.99 3.58 -2.26
C TYR A 88 16.57 3.64 -2.81
N HIS A 89 16.34 4.53 -3.76
CA HIS A 89 15.03 4.72 -4.40
C HIS A 89 15.16 4.54 -5.90
N ASP A 90 14.23 3.79 -6.49
CA ASP A 90 14.11 3.63 -7.93
C ASP A 90 12.65 3.91 -8.36
N VAL A 91 12.50 4.62 -9.46
CA VAL A 91 11.18 4.77 -10.12
C VAL A 91 10.95 3.52 -10.96
N LEU A 92 9.95 2.72 -10.59
CA LEU A 92 9.56 1.52 -11.35
C LEU A 92 8.62 1.86 -12.49
N GLU A 93 7.71 2.79 -12.27
CA GLU A 93 6.69 3.20 -13.22
C GLU A 93 6.34 4.68 -13.03
N ARG A 94 6.15 5.39 -14.11
CA ARG A 94 5.76 6.78 -14.12
C ARG A 94 4.77 7.02 -15.24
N ASP A 95 3.50 7.23 -14.90
CA ASP A 95 2.40 7.53 -15.81
C ASP A 95 1.74 8.87 -15.45
N GLU A 96 0.83 9.35 -16.29
CA GLU A 96 0.02 10.54 -15.99
C GLU A 96 -0.82 10.29 -14.73
N GLY A 97 -0.49 11.00 -13.66
CA GLY A 97 -1.20 10.88 -12.38
C GLY A 97 -0.82 9.69 -11.50
N GLU A 98 0.20 8.92 -11.87
CA GLU A 98 0.67 7.77 -11.09
C GLU A 98 2.20 7.67 -11.05
N LEU A 99 2.74 7.35 -9.88
CA LEU A 99 4.15 7.10 -9.61
C LEU A 99 4.29 5.83 -8.79
N VAL A 100 5.11 4.89 -9.25
CA VAL A 100 5.46 3.68 -8.49
C VAL A 100 6.93 3.72 -8.14
N LEU A 101 7.22 3.69 -6.84
CA LEU A 101 8.56 3.73 -6.29
C LEU A 101 8.91 2.39 -5.65
N TYR A 102 10.13 1.94 -5.88
CA TYR A 102 10.80 0.96 -5.06
C TYR A 102 11.75 1.66 -4.11
N THR A 103 11.71 1.29 -2.84
CA THR A 103 12.63 1.78 -1.82
C THR A 103 13.29 0.61 -1.13
N TYR A 104 14.60 0.67 -0.96
CA TYR A 104 15.37 -0.27 -0.17
C TYR A 104 16.17 0.48 0.90
N LEU A 105 16.07 0.01 2.13
CA LEU A 105 16.77 0.60 3.27
C LEU A 105 17.70 -0.41 3.90
N GLU A 106 18.91 0.06 4.24
CA GLU A 106 19.92 -0.67 5.02
C GLU A 106 20.22 0.07 6.31
N ASP A 107 20.72 -0.66 7.31
CA ASP A 107 21.07 -0.15 8.64
C ASP A 107 19.89 0.53 9.35
N ILE A 108 18.67 0.02 9.12
CA ILE A 108 17.44 0.59 9.68
C ILE A 108 17.38 0.58 11.21
N THR A 109 18.26 -0.18 11.88
CA THR A 109 18.39 -0.17 13.35
C THR A 109 18.82 1.19 13.89
N ARG A 110 19.35 2.06 13.02
CA ARG A 110 19.69 3.46 13.32
C ARG A 110 18.55 4.42 13.05
N CYS A 111 17.36 3.90 12.75
CA CYS A 111 16.14 4.66 12.51
C CYS A 111 15.03 4.14 13.42
N GLU A 112 14.40 5.01 14.17
CA GLU A 112 13.26 4.65 15.02
C GLU A 112 11.94 4.82 14.24
N SER A 113 11.78 3.98 13.25
CA SER A 113 10.57 3.87 12.44
C SER A 113 9.56 2.90 13.05
N ILE A 114 8.33 2.93 12.57
CA ILE A 114 7.33 1.91 12.94
C ILE A 114 7.82 0.49 12.65
N HIS A 115 8.55 0.30 11.54
CA HIS A 115 9.12 -1.01 11.19
C HIS A 115 10.08 -1.51 12.26
N THR A 116 11.03 -0.66 12.69
CA THR A 116 12.04 -1.03 13.69
C THR A 116 11.41 -1.25 15.05
N LEU A 117 10.45 -0.42 15.47
CA LEU A 117 9.72 -0.60 16.71
C LEU A 117 8.92 -1.91 16.70
N ALA A 118 8.21 -2.19 15.60
CA ALA A 118 7.50 -3.46 15.44
C ALA A 118 8.45 -4.65 15.43
N GLY A 119 9.58 -4.57 14.72
CA GLY A 119 10.59 -5.62 14.64
C GLY A 119 11.26 -5.97 15.97
N LYS A 120 11.30 -5.03 16.93
CA LYS A 120 11.81 -5.28 18.30
C LYS A 120 10.88 -6.16 19.13
N HIS A 121 9.57 -6.00 18.97
CA HIS A 121 8.57 -6.57 19.86
C HIS A 121 7.79 -7.73 19.26
N LEU A 122 7.55 -7.68 17.94
CA LEU A 122 6.73 -8.66 17.26
C LEU A 122 7.57 -9.78 16.64
N PRO A 123 7.00 -10.98 16.49
CA PRO A 123 7.68 -12.11 15.84
C PRO A 123 8.07 -11.77 14.40
N SER A 124 9.19 -12.33 13.93
CA SER A 124 9.65 -12.18 12.54
C SER A 124 8.60 -12.63 11.52
N GLY A 125 8.70 -12.10 10.30
CA GLY A 125 7.77 -12.37 9.21
C GLY A 125 6.61 -11.37 9.17
N LEU A 126 6.88 -10.14 9.60
CA LEU A 126 5.95 -9.02 9.52
C LEU A 126 5.79 -8.58 8.06
N VAL A 127 4.56 -8.23 7.71
CA VAL A 127 4.24 -7.53 6.48
C VAL A 127 3.48 -6.26 6.85
N PHE A 128 3.90 -5.16 6.28
CA PHE A 128 3.26 -3.87 6.49
C PHE A 128 2.56 -3.43 5.22
N GLU A 129 1.33 -3.05 5.37
CA GLU A 129 0.56 -2.35 4.33
C GLU A 129 0.25 -0.96 4.86
N THR A 130 0.51 0.06 4.08
CA THR A 130 0.23 1.43 4.51
C THR A 130 -0.57 2.21 3.48
N ARG A 131 -1.25 3.26 3.95
CA ARG A 131 -1.95 4.22 3.12
C ARG A 131 -1.75 5.62 3.70
N ARG A 132 -1.31 6.56 2.85
CA ARG A 132 -1.23 7.98 3.19
C ARG A 132 -2.29 8.75 2.45
N GLU A 133 -3.02 9.59 3.18
CA GLU A 133 -4.02 10.51 2.64
C GLU A 133 -4.16 11.72 3.57
N GLY A 134 -4.06 12.93 3.03
CA GLY A 134 -4.07 14.15 3.83
C GLY A 134 -3.05 14.07 4.97
N SER A 135 -3.48 14.34 6.20
CA SER A 135 -2.63 14.27 7.39
C SER A 135 -2.49 12.87 8.00
N ARG A 136 -3.08 11.84 7.41
CA ARG A 136 -3.19 10.51 8.00
C ARG A 136 -2.30 9.50 7.32
N HIS A 137 -1.52 8.77 8.10
CA HIS A 137 -0.77 7.59 7.68
C HIS A 137 -1.37 6.36 8.37
N HIS A 138 -2.15 5.61 7.62
CA HIS A 138 -2.77 4.37 8.08
C HIS A 138 -1.78 3.22 7.97
N TRP A 139 -1.77 2.39 9.00
CA TRP A 139 -0.90 1.23 9.12
C TRP A 139 -1.72 -0.03 9.34
N ARG A 140 -1.33 -1.08 8.66
CA ARG A 140 -1.83 -2.42 8.83
C ARG A 140 -0.64 -3.36 8.90
N VAL A 141 -0.44 -3.96 10.07
CA VAL A 141 0.67 -4.87 10.34
C VAL A 141 0.14 -6.28 10.43
N LEU A 142 0.63 -7.16 9.55
CA LEU A 142 0.36 -8.59 9.62
C LEU A 142 1.44 -9.31 10.36
N MET A 143 1.04 -10.23 11.22
CA MET A 143 1.92 -10.96 12.09
C MET A 143 1.41 -12.39 12.35
N ARG A 144 2.31 -13.28 12.70
CA ARG A 144 1.98 -14.67 13.04
C ARG A 144 1.39 -14.82 14.45
N SER A 145 1.62 -13.85 15.32
CA SER A 145 1.12 -13.82 16.70
C SER A 145 1.03 -12.38 17.16
N ASP A 146 0.01 -12.08 17.94
CA ASP A 146 -0.22 -10.79 18.58
C ASP A 146 0.44 -10.66 19.97
N ALA A 147 1.27 -11.63 20.34
CA ALA A 147 2.09 -11.51 21.52
C ALA A 147 2.93 -10.21 21.44
N ASN A 148 2.91 -9.43 22.53
CA ASN A 148 3.61 -8.14 22.66
C ASN A 148 3.06 -6.96 21.82
N VAL A 149 1.91 -7.07 21.15
CA VAL A 149 1.27 -5.91 20.48
C VAL A 149 0.98 -4.79 21.49
N GLY A 150 0.60 -5.13 22.73
CA GLY A 150 0.41 -4.14 23.81
C GLY A 150 1.70 -3.39 24.13
N VAL A 151 2.85 -4.07 24.17
CA VAL A 151 4.16 -3.44 24.40
C VAL A 151 4.52 -2.49 23.25
N LEU A 152 4.30 -2.92 22.02
CA LEU A 152 4.48 -2.07 20.83
C LEU A 152 3.58 -0.82 20.89
N TYR A 153 2.31 -1.02 21.26
CA TYR A 153 1.34 0.07 21.41
C TYR A 153 1.83 1.12 22.42
N ASP A 154 2.25 0.66 23.61
CA ASP A 154 2.73 1.54 24.69
C ASP A 154 4.02 2.26 24.25
N GLU A 155 4.97 1.56 23.58
CA GLU A 155 6.21 2.17 23.12
C GLU A 155 5.95 3.23 22.04
N ILE A 156 5.10 2.96 21.05
CA ILE A 156 4.74 3.96 20.04
C ILE A 156 4.14 5.19 20.73
N GLY A 157 3.12 4.99 21.59
CA GLY A 157 2.44 6.08 22.26
C GLY A 157 3.34 6.95 23.13
N ALA A 158 4.37 6.35 23.77
CA ALA A 158 5.30 7.04 24.66
C ALA A 158 6.45 7.77 23.94
N ARG A 159 6.75 7.42 22.67
CA ARG A 159 7.97 7.86 21.99
C ARG A 159 7.74 8.68 20.72
N LEU A 160 6.48 8.87 20.31
CA LEU A 160 6.20 9.75 19.17
C LEU A 160 6.75 11.15 19.44
N ARG A 161 7.43 11.68 18.41
CA ARG A 161 7.88 13.09 18.43
C ARG A 161 6.70 14.05 18.38
N ASP A 162 6.97 15.29 18.74
CA ASP A 162 5.97 16.36 18.70
C ASP A 162 5.36 16.51 17.29
N GLY A 163 4.06 16.81 17.24
CA GLY A 163 3.29 16.95 16.01
C GLY A 163 2.81 15.62 15.40
N LEU A 164 3.04 14.48 16.05
CA LEU A 164 2.50 13.19 15.67
C LEU A 164 1.50 12.70 16.71
N THR A 165 0.36 12.19 16.27
CA THR A 165 -0.66 11.61 17.15
C THR A 165 -0.97 10.18 16.74
N PHE A 166 -0.88 9.25 17.70
CA PHE A 166 -1.21 7.84 17.51
C PHE A 166 -2.67 7.54 17.82
N ARG A 167 -3.36 6.86 16.91
CA ARG A 167 -4.72 6.38 17.11
C ARG A 167 -4.80 4.89 16.84
N MET A 168 -5.15 4.13 17.85
CA MET A 168 -5.36 2.69 17.72
C MET A 168 -6.60 2.41 16.84
N GLY A 169 -6.47 1.48 15.91
CA GLY A 169 -7.57 0.87 15.17
C GLY A 169 -8.04 -0.42 15.84
N HIS A 170 -7.74 -1.58 15.23
CA HIS A 170 -8.15 -2.86 15.78
C HIS A 170 -7.01 -3.90 15.75
N LEU A 171 -7.17 -4.91 16.60
CA LEU A 171 -6.37 -6.13 16.60
C LEU A 171 -7.34 -7.31 16.43
N ARG A 172 -7.20 -8.06 15.33
CA ARG A 172 -8.10 -9.19 15.02
C ARG A 172 -7.40 -10.26 14.17
N ASP A 173 -8.12 -11.32 13.86
CA ASP A 173 -7.68 -12.29 12.86
C ASP A 173 -7.62 -11.61 11.48
N ALA A 174 -6.58 -11.94 10.70
CA ALA A 174 -6.36 -11.35 9.38
C ALA A 174 -7.28 -11.99 8.32
N ASP A 175 -8.60 -11.88 8.53
CA ASP A 175 -9.61 -12.35 7.60
C ASP A 175 -9.73 -11.40 6.39
N GLY A 176 -9.73 -11.98 5.19
CA GLY A 176 -9.94 -11.20 3.95
C GLY A 176 -8.68 -10.57 3.35
N TRP A 177 -7.52 -10.64 3.99
CA TRP A 177 -6.26 -10.10 3.48
C TRP A 177 -5.85 -10.70 2.12
N ARG A 178 -6.22 -11.97 1.88
CA ARG A 178 -6.02 -12.63 0.58
C ARG A 178 -6.71 -11.95 -0.59
N ARG A 179 -7.72 -11.13 -0.31
CA ARG A 179 -8.50 -10.46 -1.37
C ARG A 179 -7.86 -9.15 -1.84
N ASP A 180 -7.05 -8.49 -1.04
CA ASP A 180 -6.67 -7.11 -1.27
C ASP A 180 -5.20 -6.91 -1.65
N ALA A 181 -4.26 -7.43 -0.89
CA ALA A 181 -2.82 -7.23 -1.17
C ALA A 181 -2.37 -7.98 -2.43
N PHE A 182 -3.03 -9.11 -2.74
CA PHE A 182 -2.81 -9.89 -3.96
C PHE A 182 -3.95 -9.73 -4.98
N ALA A 183 -4.90 -8.85 -4.73
CA ALA A 183 -6.04 -8.68 -5.60
C ALA A 183 -5.67 -8.03 -6.94
N THR A 184 -4.55 -7.31 -6.99
CA THR A 184 -3.92 -6.90 -8.26
C THR A 184 -3.31 -8.09 -8.99
N LEU A 185 -2.91 -9.15 -8.24
CA LEU A 185 -2.37 -10.41 -8.78
C LEU A 185 -3.44 -11.51 -8.91
N SER A 186 -4.66 -11.32 -8.41
CA SER A 186 -5.65 -12.39 -8.28
C SER A 186 -6.90 -12.23 -9.14
N MET A 187 -6.86 -11.41 -10.17
CA MET A 187 -7.86 -11.53 -11.23
C MET A 187 -7.53 -12.83 -11.99
N PRO A 188 -8.49 -13.79 -12.09
CA PRO A 188 -8.24 -15.01 -12.86
C PRO A 188 -7.73 -14.67 -14.25
N ASP A 189 -6.73 -15.39 -14.73
CA ASP A 189 -6.06 -15.11 -16.02
C ASP A 189 -7.06 -14.95 -17.18
N GLU A 190 -8.13 -15.74 -17.19
CA GLU A 190 -9.18 -15.63 -18.19
C GLU A 190 -9.94 -14.30 -18.17
N GLN A 191 -10.15 -13.72 -16.98
CA GLN A 191 -10.81 -12.42 -16.83
C GLN A 191 -9.86 -11.29 -17.18
N ARG A 192 -8.58 -11.41 -16.81
CA ARG A 192 -7.54 -10.46 -17.17
C ARG A 192 -7.33 -10.43 -18.69
N THR A 193 -7.16 -11.57 -19.33
CA THR A 193 -7.03 -11.65 -20.78
C THR A 193 -8.21 -11.01 -21.52
N ALA A 194 -9.43 -11.25 -21.04
CA ALA A 194 -10.62 -10.63 -21.61
C ALA A 194 -10.61 -9.11 -21.46
N LEU A 195 -10.19 -8.60 -20.30
CA LEU A 195 -10.11 -7.16 -20.00
C LEU A 195 -9.00 -6.49 -20.82
N GLU A 196 -7.82 -7.09 -20.88
CA GLU A 196 -6.68 -6.60 -21.68
C GLU A 196 -7.05 -6.50 -23.16
N ALA A 197 -7.70 -7.54 -23.73
CA ALA A 197 -8.17 -7.51 -25.10
C ALA A 197 -9.21 -6.41 -25.35
N ALA A 198 -10.13 -6.19 -24.40
CA ALA A 198 -11.14 -5.15 -24.51
C ALA A 198 -10.53 -3.74 -24.46
N VAL A 199 -9.55 -3.51 -23.58
CA VAL A 199 -8.81 -2.25 -23.50
C VAL A 199 -7.99 -2.01 -24.76
N ALA A 200 -7.16 -2.99 -25.16
CA ALA A 200 -6.31 -2.90 -26.34
C ALA A 200 -7.10 -2.70 -27.64
N GLY A 201 -8.30 -3.30 -27.74
CA GLY A 201 -9.19 -3.12 -28.88
C GLY A 201 -10.01 -1.83 -28.86
N GLY A 202 -9.90 -0.97 -27.85
CA GLY A 202 -10.66 0.28 -27.75
C GLY A 202 -12.14 0.07 -27.41
N TYR A 203 -12.52 -1.02 -26.77
CA TYR A 203 -13.90 -1.29 -26.38
C TYR A 203 -14.42 -0.26 -25.36
N TYR A 204 -13.55 0.25 -24.51
CA TYR A 204 -13.85 1.26 -23.49
C TYR A 204 -13.67 2.71 -23.99
N GLU A 205 -13.19 2.90 -25.21
CA GLU A 205 -13.05 4.24 -25.79
C GLU A 205 -14.41 4.91 -26.08
N THR A 206 -14.42 6.24 -26.22
CA THR A 206 -15.61 7.01 -26.57
C THR A 206 -15.31 7.90 -27.79
N PRO A 207 -15.78 7.57 -29.00
CA PRO A 207 -16.61 6.40 -29.35
C PRO A 207 -15.84 5.08 -29.32
N ARG A 208 -16.56 3.95 -29.13
CA ARG A 208 -15.94 2.61 -29.15
C ARG A 208 -15.32 2.31 -30.49
N GLU A 209 -14.12 1.74 -30.47
CA GLU A 209 -13.37 1.36 -31.68
C GLU A 209 -13.61 -0.10 -32.10
N THR A 210 -14.13 -0.93 -31.19
CA THR A 210 -14.40 -2.36 -31.41
C THR A 210 -15.72 -2.82 -30.80
N THR A 211 -16.11 -4.06 -31.10
CA THR A 211 -17.32 -4.72 -30.55
C THR A 211 -16.95 -5.97 -29.74
N LEU A 212 -17.88 -6.40 -28.88
CA LEU A 212 -17.69 -7.66 -28.12
C LEU A 212 -17.60 -8.89 -29.06
N ASP A 213 -18.26 -8.85 -30.20
CA ASP A 213 -18.19 -9.96 -31.17
C ASP A 213 -16.78 -10.06 -31.76
N ALA A 214 -16.18 -8.93 -32.18
CA ALA A 214 -14.83 -8.89 -32.72
C ALA A 214 -13.79 -9.39 -31.70
N ILE A 215 -13.87 -8.94 -30.45
CA ILE A 215 -12.96 -9.39 -29.38
C ILE A 215 -13.16 -10.89 -29.07
N ALA A 216 -14.39 -11.37 -29.10
CA ALA A 216 -14.69 -12.79 -28.87
C ALA A 216 -14.10 -13.69 -29.97
N ASP A 217 -14.20 -13.24 -31.24
CA ASP A 217 -13.60 -13.90 -32.37
C ASP A 217 -12.07 -13.91 -32.26
N ASP A 218 -11.43 -12.81 -31.95
CA ASP A 218 -9.98 -12.69 -31.74
C ASP A 218 -9.48 -13.63 -30.62
N LEU A 219 -10.23 -13.75 -29.54
CA LEU A 219 -9.90 -14.64 -28.42
C LEU A 219 -10.36 -16.09 -28.66
N SER A 220 -11.04 -16.38 -29.78
CA SER A 220 -11.60 -17.69 -30.10
C SER A 220 -12.51 -18.26 -28.99
N ILE A 221 -13.34 -17.43 -28.37
CA ILE A 221 -14.30 -17.81 -27.33
C ILE A 221 -15.70 -17.34 -27.69
N PRO A 222 -16.76 -18.00 -27.18
CA PRO A 222 -18.12 -17.51 -27.36
C PRO A 222 -18.32 -16.10 -26.77
N ARG A 223 -19.08 -15.25 -27.46
CA ARG A 223 -19.42 -13.89 -26.99
C ARG A 223 -20.01 -13.88 -25.57
N SER A 224 -20.83 -14.86 -25.25
CA SER A 224 -21.41 -14.99 -23.90
C SER A 224 -20.34 -15.23 -22.82
N THR A 225 -19.31 -16.02 -23.16
CA THR A 225 -18.17 -16.28 -22.27
C THR A 225 -17.35 -15.00 -22.08
N LEU A 226 -17.04 -14.28 -23.16
CA LEU A 226 -16.36 -12.98 -23.08
C LEU A 226 -17.14 -11.99 -22.22
N SER A 227 -18.44 -11.82 -22.49
CA SER A 227 -19.30 -10.92 -21.72
C SER A 227 -19.32 -11.26 -20.21
N TYR A 228 -19.36 -12.54 -19.87
CA TYR A 228 -19.30 -13.01 -18.49
C TYR A 228 -17.95 -12.68 -17.85
N ARG A 229 -16.82 -12.96 -18.54
CA ARG A 229 -15.47 -12.68 -18.06
C ARG A 229 -15.25 -11.18 -17.83
N LEU A 230 -15.65 -10.34 -18.79
CA LEU A 230 -15.55 -8.88 -18.66
C LEU A 230 -16.40 -8.37 -17.50
N ARG A 231 -17.67 -8.80 -17.39
CA ARG A 231 -18.53 -8.39 -16.30
C ARG A 231 -17.96 -8.75 -14.91
N ARG A 232 -17.31 -9.92 -14.80
CA ARG A 232 -16.62 -10.32 -13.55
C ARG A 232 -15.40 -9.46 -13.28
N ALA A 233 -14.59 -9.17 -14.29
CA ALA A 233 -13.45 -8.27 -14.20
C ALA A 233 -13.89 -6.85 -13.79
N GLU A 234 -14.87 -6.28 -14.49
CA GLU A 234 -15.46 -4.96 -14.22
C GLU A 234 -16.06 -4.89 -12.81
N THR A 235 -16.77 -5.94 -12.38
CA THR A 235 -17.32 -6.01 -11.01
C THR A 235 -16.20 -5.96 -9.97
N THR A 236 -15.08 -6.64 -10.23
CA THR A 236 -13.92 -6.64 -9.34
C THR A 236 -13.30 -5.24 -9.28
N LEU A 237 -13.11 -4.57 -10.42
CA LEU A 237 -12.58 -3.22 -10.50
C LEU A 237 -13.53 -2.19 -9.87
N ALA A 238 -14.83 -2.25 -10.20
CA ALA A 238 -15.83 -1.33 -9.67
C ALA A 238 -15.96 -1.41 -8.16
N ARG A 239 -15.98 -2.63 -7.59
CA ARG A 239 -16.00 -2.81 -6.13
C ARG A 239 -14.75 -2.25 -5.47
N ARG A 240 -13.59 -2.37 -6.12
CA ARG A 240 -12.35 -1.78 -5.64
C ARG A 240 -12.42 -0.25 -5.66
N PHE A 241 -12.87 0.33 -6.76
CA PHE A 241 -12.94 1.78 -6.95
C PHE A 241 -13.96 2.45 -6.03
N VAL A 242 -15.16 1.88 -5.87
CA VAL A 242 -16.25 2.47 -5.04
C VAL A 242 -16.00 2.22 -3.55
N GLY A 243 -15.04 1.33 -3.21
CA GLY A 243 -14.58 1.20 -1.84
C GLY A 243 -15.44 0.32 -0.95
N GLU A 244 -15.47 -0.98 -1.19
CA GLU A 244 -15.42 -1.88 -0.03
C GLU A 244 -14.16 -1.61 0.81
N ASP A 245 -13.23 -0.80 0.29
CA ASP A 245 -11.95 -0.45 0.91
C ASP A 245 -11.99 0.82 1.78
N GLY A 246 -12.89 1.78 1.52
CA GLY A 246 -13.02 3.00 2.33
C GLY A 246 -13.43 2.73 3.78
N ASP A 247 -14.16 1.66 4.02
CA ASP A 247 -14.73 1.30 5.33
C ASP A 247 -13.78 0.44 6.20
N ARG A 248 -12.67 -0.06 5.64
CA ARG A 248 -11.74 -0.95 6.35
C ARG A 248 -10.79 -0.27 7.30
N TRP A 249 -10.48 0.98 7.02
CA TRP A 249 -9.58 1.77 7.86
C TRP A 249 -10.30 2.45 9.03
N LEU A 250 -11.65 2.46 9.03
CA LEU A 250 -12.48 3.19 9.98
C LEU A 250 -13.36 2.32 10.90
N ARG A 251 -13.30 0.98 10.78
CA ARG A 251 -14.05 0.06 11.66
C ARG A 251 -13.16 -0.74 12.58
#